data_2d5d46d88e6ed2534379fcbae48886a6
#
_entry.id   2d5d46d88e6ed2534379fcbae48886a6
#
_cell.length_a   1.000
_cell.length_b   1.000
_cell.length_c   1.000
_cell.angle_alpha   90.00
_cell.angle_beta   90.00
_cell.angle_gamma   90.00
#
_symmetry.space_group_name_H-M   'P 1'
#
loop_
_entity.id
_entity.type
_entity.pdbx_description
1 polymer ?
#
loop_
_entity_poly.entity_id
_entity_poly.type
_entity_poly.pdbx_seq_one_letter_code
_entity_poly.pdbx_strand_id
1 'polypeptide(L)'
;MSTEGQSMTATSLDRRIQMLRTAMGPLIAAALEDPDVVEVMLNPDRTLWVDRLSSGRAPMGVELSEADGERIIRLVAAHVGAEVHRGQPLLSAELPETGERFEGILPPAAPGPAFALRKRAIGVIPLERYVVDRMMTSAQAGFLVRAVRERQNVLIAGATSSGKTTLANALLAEIAATGDRVLVLEDTVELQCAARDHVPLRTRAGVVSMTELV
;
A
#
# COMPACT_ATOMS: atom_id res chain seq x y z
N MET A 1 14.35 -24.69 -26.40
CA MET A 1 13.39 -25.32 -25.43
C MET A 1 13.12 -24.45 -24.22
N SER A 2 12.72 -23.17 -24.35
CA SER A 2 12.56 -22.24 -23.22
C SER A 2 11.26 -21.41 -23.25
N THR A 3 10.38 -21.60 -24.23
CA THR A 3 9.14 -20.80 -24.39
C THR A 3 7.91 -21.40 -23.71
N GLU A 4 7.86 -22.72 -23.50
CA GLU A 4 6.70 -23.39 -22.90
C GLU A 4 6.61 -23.19 -21.37
N GLY A 5 7.73 -23.08 -20.68
CA GLY A 5 7.75 -22.88 -19.23
C GLY A 5 7.24 -21.49 -18.78
N GLN A 6 7.46 -20.46 -19.58
CA GLN A 6 7.00 -19.10 -19.29
C GLN A 6 5.48 -18.93 -19.53
N SER A 7 4.91 -19.63 -20.50
CA SER A 7 3.47 -19.61 -20.77
C SER A 7 2.66 -20.30 -19.68
N MET A 8 3.15 -21.41 -19.11
CA MET A 8 2.47 -22.11 -18.02
C MET A 8 2.47 -21.32 -16.69
N THR A 9 3.53 -20.58 -16.40
CA THR A 9 3.62 -19.74 -15.18
C THR A 9 2.70 -18.52 -15.25
N ALA A 10 2.61 -17.83 -16.38
CA ALA A 10 1.68 -16.71 -16.60
C ALA A 10 0.21 -17.16 -16.40
N THR A 11 -0.21 -18.25 -17.05
CA THR A 11 -1.57 -18.78 -16.93
C THR A 11 -1.93 -19.19 -15.49
N SER A 12 -0.97 -19.67 -14.70
CA SER A 12 -1.17 -20.03 -13.29
C SER A 12 -1.32 -18.80 -12.40
N LEU A 13 -0.58 -17.74 -12.69
CA LEU A 13 -0.68 -16.45 -11.99
C LEU A 13 -2.04 -15.79 -12.27
N ASP A 14 -2.45 -15.71 -13.53
CA ASP A 14 -3.73 -15.13 -13.95
C ASP A 14 -4.92 -15.82 -13.26
N ARG A 15 -4.88 -17.15 -13.14
CA ARG A 15 -5.92 -17.93 -12.44
C ARG A 15 -5.98 -17.55 -10.95
N ARG A 16 -4.84 -17.41 -10.28
CA ARG A 16 -4.80 -17.02 -8.86
C ARG A 16 -5.34 -15.62 -8.63
N ILE A 17 -5.00 -14.68 -9.49
CA ILE A 17 -5.53 -13.31 -9.48
C ILE A 17 -7.05 -13.33 -9.66
N GLN A 18 -7.55 -14.08 -10.64
CA GLN A 18 -9.00 -14.21 -10.87
C GLN A 18 -9.73 -14.84 -9.69
N MET A 19 -9.13 -15.86 -9.06
CA MET A 19 -9.70 -16.48 -7.85
C MET A 19 -9.76 -15.47 -6.69
N LEU A 20 -8.73 -14.65 -6.49
CA LEU A 20 -8.70 -13.62 -5.47
C LEU A 20 -9.76 -12.54 -5.72
N ARG A 21 -9.85 -12.04 -6.94
CA ARG A 21 -10.89 -11.06 -7.34
C ARG A 21 -12.30 -11.61 -7.11
N THR A 22 -12.53 -12.87 -7.48
CA THR A 22 -13.82 -13.55 -7.28
C THR A 22 -14.12 -13.71 -5.79
N ALA A 23 -13.13 -14.07 -4.97
CA ALA A 23 -13.29 -14.23 -3.53
C ALA A 23 -13.58 -12.89 -2.81
N MET A 24 -12.95 -11.81 -3.23
CA MET A 24 -13.21 -10.46 -2.69
C MET A 24 -14.64 -9.98 -3.01
N GLY A 25 -15.19 -10.41 -4.12
CA GLY A 25 -16.54 -10.05 -4.55
C GLY A 25 -16.66 -8.60 -5.06
N PRO A 26 -17.85 -8.25 -5.59
CA PRO A 26 -18.05 -6.97 -6.27
C PRO A 26 -17.97 -5.75 -5.36
N LEU A 27 -18.30 -5.89 -4.07
CA LEU A 27 -18.29 -4.78 -3.12
C LEU A 27 -16.88 -4.31 -2.78
N ILE A 28 -15.97 -5.26 -2.48
CA ILE A 28 -14.56 -4.92 -2.21
C ILE A 28 -13.91 -4.42 -3.50
N ALA A 29 -14.19 -5.04 -4.65
CA ALA A 29 -13.69 -4.58 -5.94
C ALA A 29 -14.10 -3.14 -6.25
N ALA A 30 -15.38 -2.81 -6.10
CA ALA A 30 -15.87 -1.44 -6.30
C ALA A 30 -15.23 -0.43 -5.33
N ALA A 31 -15.03 -0.82 -4.06
CA ALA A 31 -14.35 0.02 -3.09
C ALA A 31 -12.88 0.26 -3.46
N LEU A 32 -12.20 -0.72 -4.05
CA LEU A 32 -10.82 -0.56 -4.52
C LEU A 32 -10.72 0.36 -5.74
N GLU A 33 -11.74 0.41 -6.58
CA GLU A 33 -11.82 1.29 -7.75
C GLU A 33 -12.20 2.73 -7.37
N ASP A 34 -12.92 2.94 -6.26
CA ASP A 34 -13.38 4.25 -5.80
C ASP A 34 -12.19 5.12 -5.31
N PRO A 35 -11.86 6.25 -5.98
CA PRO A 35 -10.73 7.11 -5.60
C PRO A 35 -10.86 7.75 -4.21
N ASP A 36 -12.06 7.83 -3.66
CA ASP A 36 -12.32 8.37 -2.31
C ASP A 36 -12.00 7.36 -1.21
N VAL A 37 -11.95 6.06 -1.53
CA VAL A 37 -11.62 5.00 -0.58
C VAL A 37 -10.12 4.89 -0.37
N VAL A 38 -9.69 4.90 0.88
CA VAL A 38 -8.31 4.73 1.34
C VAL A 38 -8.04 3.31 1.81
N GLU A 39 -9.02 2.72 2.52
CA GLU A 39 -8.85 1.42 3.16
C GLU A 39 -10.18 0.66 3.22
N VAL A 40 -10.11 -0.66 3.03
CA VAL A 40 -11.22 -1.59 3.24
C VAL A 40 -10.81 -2.56 4.35
N MET A 41 -11.68 -2.77 5.32
CA MET A 41 -11.39 -3.60 6.49
C MET A 41 -12.48 -4.64 6.74
N LEU A 42 -12.07 -5.86 7.04
CA LEU A 42 -12.94 -6.88 7.63
C LEU A 42 -12.60 -6.99 9.11
N ASN A 43 -13.59 -6.81 9.97
CA ASN A 43 -13.46 -7.03 11.40
C ASN A 43 -13.76 -8.49 11.76
N PRO A 44 -13.31 -8.99 12.94
CA PRO A 44 -13.57 -10.36 13.38
C PRO A 44 -15.07 -10.66 13.61
N ASP A 45 -15.90 -9.65 13.78
CA ASP A 45 -17.37 -9.74 13.87
C ASP A 45 -18.05 -9.86 12.50
N ARG A 46 -17.27 -10.05 11.43
CA ARG A 46 -17.67 -10.19 10.03
C ARG A 46 -18.13 -8.89 9.35
N THR A 47 -18.13 -7.76 10.05
CA THR A 47 -18.52 -6.49 9.43
C THR A 47 -17.44 -5.94 8.50
N LEU A 48 -17.84 -5.54 7.29
CA LEU A 48 -16.99 -4.80 6.37
C LEU A 48 -17.09 -3.30 6.64
N TRP A 49 -15.93 -2.67 6.70
CA TRP A 49 -15.77 -1.23 6.89
C TRP A 49 -14.96 -0.63 5.76
N VAL A 50 -15.20 0.64 5.50
CA VAL A 50 -14.44 1.43 4.53
C VAL A 50 -13.99 2.72 5.18
N ASP A 51 -12.76 3.16 4.89
CA ASP A 51 -12.25 4.48 5.25
C ASP A 51 -12.17 5.34 3.99
N ARG A 52 -12.78 6.53 4.01
CA ARG A 52 -12.88 7.46 2.88
C ARG A 52 -12.19 8.77 3.19
N LEU A 53 -11.58 9.38 2.18
CA LEU A 53 -11.00 10.71 2.29
C LEU A 53 -12.05 11.77 2.68
N SER A 54 -13.24 11.69 2.08
CA SER A 54 -14.29 12.69 2.24
C SER A 54 -15.09 12.56 3.54
N SER A 55 -15.33 11.32 4.02
CA SER A 55 -16.28 11.05 5.11
C SER A 55 -15.71 10.24 6.26
N GLY A 56 -14.44 9.80 6.14
CA GLY A 56 -13.80 8.96 7.16
C GLY A 56 -14.34 7.53 7.18
N ARG A 57 -14.21 6.90 8.35
CA ARG A 57 -14.49 5.48 8.54
C ARG A 57 -15.97 5.20 8.79
N ALA A 58 -16.54 4.26 8.02
CA ALA A 58 -17.96 3.86 8.14
C ALA A 58 -18.14 2.37 7.80
N PRO A 59 -19.17 1.70 8.38
CA PRO A 59 -19.54 0.35 7.99
C PRO A 59 -20.16 0.35 6.57
N MET A 60 -19.89 -0.70 5.80
CA MET A 60 -20.46 -0.87 4.45
C MET A 60 -21.90 -1.42 4.48
N GLY A 61 -22.44 -1.76 5.65
CA GLY A 61 -23.77 -2.33 5.80
C GLY A 61 -23.90 -3.78 5.34
N VAL A 62 -22.78 -4.48 5.17
CA VAL A 62 -22.71 -5.88 4.76
C VAL A 62 -21.77 -6.67 5.66
N GLU A 63 -22.03 -7.96 5.76
CA GLU A 63 -21.16 -8.91 6.45
C GLU A 63 -20.50 -9.85 5.44
N LEU A 64 -19.26 -10.23 5.72
CA LEU A 64 -18.57 -11.30 5.02
C LEU A 64 -18.55 -12.54 5.92
N SER A 65 -18.80 -13.72 5.36
CA SER A 65 -18.70 -14.94 6.17
C SER A 65 -17.27 -15.20 6.65
N GLU A 66 -17.11 -15.88 7.80
CA GLU A 66 -15.78 -16.29 8.29
C GLU A 66 -15.01 -17.09 7.23
N ALA A 67 -15.71 -18.00 6.53
CA ALA A 67 -15.11 -18.81 5.48
C ALA A 67 -14.59 -17.97 4.30
N ASP A 68 -15.32 -16.93 3.91
CA ASP A 68 -14.88 -16.04 2.83
C ASP A 68 -13.74 -15.14 3.27
N GLY A 69 -13.79 -14.60 4.50
CA GLY A 69 -12.69 -13.83 5.07
C GLY A 69 -11.39 -14.65 5.16
N GLU A 70 -11.46 -15.87 5.69
CA GLU A 70 -10.32 -16.78 5.73
C GLU A 70 -9.82 -17.15 4.32
N ARG A 71 -10.74 -17.40 3.38
CA ARG A 71 -10.41 -17.70 1.98
C ARG A 71 -9.64 -16.58 1.31
N ILE A 72 -10.03 -15.32 1.50
CA ILE A 72 -9.32 -14.15 0.97
C ILE A 72 -7.90 -14.12 1.53
N ILE A 73 -7.73 -14.22 2.86
CA ILE A 73 -6.41 -14.20 3.50
C ILE A 73 -5.50 -15.31 2.95
N ARG A 74 -6.03 -16.55 2.80
CA ARG A 74 -5.27 -17.69 2.27
C ARG A 74 -4.90 -17.52 0.79
N LEU A 75 -5.77 -16.93 -0.02
CA LEU A 75 -5.48 -16.66 -1.43
C LEU A 75 -4.38 -15.60 -1.58
N VAL A 76 -4.40 -14.55 -0.75
CA VAL A 76 -3.32 -13.55 -0.72
C VAL A 76 -2.02 -14.20 -0.26
N ALA A 77 -2.03 -15.02 0.80
CA ALA A 77 -0.84 -15.75 1.26
C ALA A 77 -0.25 -16.63 0.14
N ALA A 78 -1.10 -17.43 -0.53
CA ALA A 78 -0.67 -18.27 -1.64
C ALA A 78 -0.08 -17.48 -2.82
N HIS A 79 -0.57 -16.24 -3.04
CA HIS A 79 -0.02 -15.36 -4.08
C HIS A 79 1.42 -14.93 -3.77
N VAL A 80 1.70 -14.56 -2.53
CA VAL A 80 3.05 -14.11 -2.11
C VAL A 80 3.98 -15.26 -1.69
N GLY A 81 3.51 -16.51 -1.80
CA GLY A 81 4.29 -17.68 -1.40
C GLY A 81 4.47 -17.80 0.12
N ALA A 82 3.56 -17.20 0.90
CA ALA A 82 3.54 -17.30 2.36
C ALA A 82 2.56 -18.36 2.82
N GLU A 83 2.81 -18.91 4.00
CA GLU A 83 1.88 -19.79 4.70
C GLU A 83 1.18 -19.03 5.82
N VAL A 84 -0.12 -19.23 5.96
CA VAL A 84 -0.92 -18.69 7.05
C VAL A 84 -1.76 -19.82 7.68
N HIS A 85 -1.55 -20.04 8.98
CA HIS A 85 -2.20 -21.09 9.75
C HIS A 85 -2.18 -20.74 11.25
N ARG A 86 -2.77 -21.61 12.10
CA ARG A 86 -2.87 -21.36 13.56
C ARG A 86 -1.54 -21.05 14.27
N GLY A 87 -0.43 -21.63 13.81
CA GLY A 87 0.92 -21.36 14.36
C GLY A 87 1.58 -20.12 13.78
N GLN A 88 1.07 -19.61 12.66
CA GLN A 88 1.53 -18.39 11.98
C GLN A 88 0.29 -17.63 11.45
N PRO A 89 -0.47 -16.99 12.35
CA PRO A 89 -1.79 -16.44 12.00
C PRO A 89 -1.76 -15.07 11.35
N LEU A 90 -0.59 -14.45 11.20
CA LEU A 90 -0.42 -13.10 10.66
C LEU A 90 0.11 -13.16 9.24
N LEU A 91 -0.43 -12.33 8.37
CA LEU A 91 -0.01 -12.17 6.98
C LEU A 91 0.15 -10.68 6.66
N SER A 92 1.36 -10.27 6.27
CA SER A 92 1.61 -8.97 5.61
C SER A 92 1.98 -9.24 4.16
N ALA A 93 1.25 -8.63 3.23
CA ALA A 93 1.42 -8.86 1.80
C ALA A 93 1.06 -7.62 0.97
N GLU A 94 1.32 -7.70 -0.32
CA GLU A 94 0.79 -6.76 -1.32
C GLU A 94 -0.09 -7.54 -2.29
N LEU A 95 -1.21 -6.93 -2.70
CA LEU A 95 -2.08 -7.55 -3.70
C LEU A 95 -1.37 -7.63 -5.06
N PRO A 96 -1.63 -8.69 -5.83
CA PRO A 96 -1.13 -8.81 -7.19
C PRO A 96 -1.68 -7.66 -8.07
N GLU A 97 -0.91 -7.25 -9.07
CA GLU A 97 -1.21 -6.24 -10.08
C GLU A 97 -1.31 -4.81 -9.55
N THR A 98 -2.11 -4.56 -8.54
CA THR A 98 -2.46 -3.22 -8.06
C THR A 98 -1.60 -2.79 -6.87
N GLY A 99 -1.06 -3.76 -6.12
CA GLY A 99 -0.05 -3.54 -5.08
C GLY A 99 -0.58 -2.88 -3.81
N GLU A 100 -1.88 -2.97 -3.53
CA GLU A 100 -2.44 -2.55 -2.25
C GLU A 100 -1.82 -3.35 -1.11
N ARG A 101 -1.54 -2.67 0.00
CA ARG A 101 -1.07 -3.32 1.21
C ARG A 101 -2.20 -4.13 1.84
N PHE A 102 -1.91 -5.39 2.11
CA PHE A 102 -2.82 -6.33 2.76
C PHE A 102 -2.23 -6.82 4.09
N GLU A 103 -2.97 -6.63 5.17
CA GLU A 103 -2.68 -7.20 6.48
C GLU A 103 -3.81 -8.15 6.86
N GLY A 104 -3.50 -9.43 7.03
CA GLY A 104 -4.47 -10.47 7.37
C GLY A 104 -4.17 -11.11 8.72
N ILE A 105 -5.22 -11.44 9.47
CA ILE A 105 -5.13 -12.06 10.80
C ILE A 105 -6.12 -13.22 10.84
N LEU A 106 -5.64 -14.39 11.28
CA LEU A 106 -6.48 -15.57 11.53
C LEU A 106 -6.52 -15.92 13.03
N PRO A 107 -7.51 -16.73 13.47
CA PRO A 107 -7.46 -17.33 14.79
C PRO A 107 -6.18 -18.17 15.00
N PRO A 108 -5.57 -18.13 16.20
CA PRO A 108 -6.07 -17.60 17.46
C PRO A 108 -5.67 -16.16 17.76
N ALA A 109 -4.99 -15.44 16.85
CA ALA A 109 -4.55 -14.05 17.09
C ALA A 109 -5.72 -13.05 17.12
N ALA A 110 -6.83 -13.39 16.47
CA ALA A 110 -8.12 -12.71 16.57
C ALA A 110 -9.23 -13.74 16.78
N PRO A 111 -10.42 -13.35 17.27
CA PRO A 111 -11.54 -14.30 17.46
C PRO A 111 -12.15 -14.83 16.16
N GLY A 112 -11.92 -14.14 15.05
CA GLY A 112 -12.31 -14.52 13.69
C GLY A 112 -11.33 -13.97 12.67
N PRO A 113 -11.46 -14.33 11.38
CA PRO A 113 -10.67 -13.73 10.31
C PRO A 113 -10.87 -12.22 10.26
N ALA A 114 -9.76 -11.49 10.14
CA ALA A 114 -9.78 -10.04 9.98
C ALA A 114 -8.72 -9.64 8.95
N PHE A 115 -8.99 -8.59 8.18
CA PHE A 115 -7.97 -8.01 7.30
C PHE A 115 -8.17 -6.51 7.13
N ALA A 116 -7.09 -5.84 6.82
CA ALA A 116 -7.07 -4.47 6.32
C ALA A 116 -6.41 -4.45 4.95
N LEU A 117 -7.04 -3.78 4.00
CA LEU A 117 -6.60 -3.62 2.63
C LEU A 117 -6.48 -2.13 2.33
N ARG A 118 -5.25 -1.63 2.36
CA ARG A 118 -4.96 -0.20 2.20
C ARG A 118 -4.49 0.09 0.80
N LYS A 119 -5.17 1.01 0.13
CA LYS A 119 -4.83 1.46 -1.22
C LYS A 119 -3.51 2.25 -1.22
N ARG A 120 -2.78 2.12 -2.30
CA ARG A 120 -1.67 3.03 -2.58
C ARG A 120 -2.20 4.43 -2.90
N ALA A 121 -1.43 5.45 -2.58
CA ALA A 121 -1.75 6.81 -3.03
C ALA A 121 -1.85 6.84 -4.57
N ILE A 122 -2.97 7.35 -5.08
CA ILE A 122 -3.30 7.32 -6.52
C ILE A 122 -2.39 8.25 -7.34
N GLY A 123 -1.67 9.16 -6.69
CA GLY A 123 -0.78 10.09 -7.37
C GLY A 123 -0.04 11.00 -6.40
N VAL A 124 0.95 11.70 -6.96
CA VAL A 124 1.71 12.71 -6.24
C VAL A 124 0.94 14.01 -6.24
N ILE A 125 0.66 14.56 -5.06
CA ILE A 125 0.09 15.89 -4.90
C ILE A 125 1.24 16.90 -4.93
N PRO A 126 1.36 17.79 -5.94
CA PRO A 126 2.45 18.74 -6.01
C PRO A 126 2.32 19.80 -4.90
N LEU A 127 3.46 20.42 -4.51
CA LEU A 127 3.48 21.42 -3.43
C LEU A 127 2.58 22.63 -3.72
N GLU A 128 2.37 22.98 -4.99
CA GLU A 128 1.46 24.05 -5.39
C GLU A 128 0.03 23.75 -4.98
N ARG A 129 -0.39 22.48 -5.01
CA ARG A 129 -1.74 22.07 -4.61
C ARG A 129 -1.93 22.28 -3.11
N TYR A 130 -0.92 22.02 -2.28
CA TYR A 130 -0.98 22.32 -0.83
C TYR A 130 -1.20 23.81 -0.56
N VAL A 131 -0.64 24.70 -1.41
CA VAL A 131 -0.85 26.15 -1.29
C VAL A 131 -2.27 26.52 -1.71
N VAL A 132 -2.77 26.00 -2.83
CA VAL A 132 -4.14 26.22 -3.30
C VAL A 132 -5.18 25.77 -2.27
N ASP A 133 -4.97 24.59 -1.69
CA ASP A 133 -5.85 23.99 -0.67
C ASP A 133 -5.63 24.60 0.73
N ARG A 134 -4.77 25.63 0.86
CA ARG A 134 -4.45 26.33 2.11
C ARG A 134 -3.89 25.44 3.23
N MET A 135 -3.29 24.32 2.87
CA MET A 135 -2.59 23.43 3.81
C MET A 135 -1.22 23.97 4.19
N MET A 136 -0.61 24.80 3.32
CA MET A 136 0.61 25.55 3.60
C MET A 136 0.60 26.88 2.89
N THR A 137 1.46 27.79 3.31
CA THR A 137 1.68 29.10 2.63
C THR A 137 2.66 28.94 1.47
N SER A 138 2.61 29.87 0.51
CA SER A 138 3.59 29.93 -0.59
C SER A 138 5.04 30.08 -0.07
N ALA A 139 5.22 30.76 1.05
CA ALA A 139 6.56 30.91 1.69
C ALA A 139 7.08 29.56 2.22
N GLN A 140 6.21 28.74 2.83
CA GLN A 140 6.56 27.40 3.31
C GLN A 140 6.87 26.47 2.14
N ALA A 141 6.04 26.46 1.09
CA ALA A 141 6.31 25.66 -0.12
C ALA A 141 7.66 26.08 -0.75
N GLY A 142 7.90 27.37 -0.94
CA GLY A 142 9.16 27.88 -1.46
C GLY A 142 10.38 27.55 -0.58
N PHE A 143 10.21 27.49 0.75
CA PHE A 143 11.27 27.03 1.66
C PHE A 143 11.59 25.55 1.43
N LEU A 144 10.56 24.67 1.32
CA LEU A 144 10.75 23.24 1.08
C LEU A 144 11.43 22.97 -0.26
N VAL A 145 11.02 23.65 -1.33
CA VAL A 145 11.67 23.56 -2.65
C VAL A 145 13.15 23.95 -2.58
N ARG A 146 13.48 25.04 -1.86
CA ARG A 146 14.88 25.43 -1.66
C ARG A 146 15.66 24.41 -0.85
N ALA A 147 15.08 23.89 0.26
CA ALA A 147 15.72 22.87 1.09
C ALA A 147 16.08 21.62 0.27
N VAL A 148 15.18 21.17 -0.62
CA VAL A 148 15.44 20.06 -1.55
C VAL A 148 16.60 20.41 -2.50
N ARG A 149 16.57 21.57 -3.16
CA ARG A 149 17.60 21.99 -4.12
C ARG A 149 18.98 22.17 -3.47
N GLU A 150 18.99 22.61 -2.22
CA GLU A 150 20.21 22.77 -1.41
C GLU A 150 20.64 21.45 -0.73
N ARG A 151 19.94 20.34 -0.99
CA ARG A 151 20.23 19.00 -0.43
C ARG A 151 20.25 18.98 1.09
N GLN A 152 19.36 19.75 1.72
CA GLN A 152 19.24 19.76 3.17
C GLN A 152 18.57 18.48 3.67
N ASN A 153 18.93 18.04 4.87
CA ASN A 153 18.24 16.93 5.53
C ASN A 153 16.84 17.37 5.95
N VAL A 154 15.83 16.60 5.55
CA VAL A 154 14.41 16.85 5.86
C VAL A 154 13.85 15.70 6.69
N LEU A 155 13.29 16.00 7.84
CA LEU A 155 12.55 15.05 8.67
C LEU A 155 11.05 15.36 8.57
N ILE A 156 10.24 14.36 8.15
CA ILE A 156 8.80 14.46 8.11
C ILE A 156 8.22 13.61 9.23
N ALA A 157 7.61 14.25 10.22
CA ALA A 157 7.03 13.61 11.39
C ALA A 157 5.54 13.95 11.53
N GLY A 158 4.77 13.01 12.07
CA GLY A 158 3.33 13.18 12.29
C GLY A 158 2.66 11.85 12.66
N ALA A 159 1.40 11.89 13.09
CA ALA A 159 0.59 10.73 13.42
C ALA A 159 0.30 9.86 12.19
N THR A 160 -0.23 8.66 12.38
CA THR A 160 -0.75 7.83 11.29
C THR A 160 -1.84 8.59 10.53
N SER A 161 -1.88 8.43 9.21
CA SER A 161 -2.82 9.13 8.30
C SER A 161 -2.73 10.67 8.31
N SER A 162 -1.63 11.26 8.81
CA SER A 162 -1.42 12.71 8.78
C SER A 162 -0.87 13.26 7.45
N GLY A 163 -0.70 12.42 6.43
CA GLY A 163 -0.19 12.84 5.12
C GLY A 163 1.33 12.85 4.99
N LYS A 164 2.09 12.20 5.90
CA LYS A 164 3.57 12.13 5.81
C LYS A 164 4.08 11.62 4.47
N THR A 165 3.58 10.45 4.05
CA THR A 165 3.96 9.83 2.77
C THR A 165 3.54 10.69 1.58
N THR A 166 2.39 11.37 1.68
CA THR A 166 1.90 12.29 0.64
C THR A 166 2.83 13.48 0.48
N LEU A 167 3.27 14.08 1.60
CA LEU A 167 4.26 15.18 1.57
C LEU A 167 5.64 14.69 1.10
N ALA A 168 6.07 13.50 1.53
CA ALA A 168 7.33 12.90 1.07
C ALA A 168 7.31 12.72 -0.46
N ASN A 169 6.21 12.24 -1.03
CA ASN A 169 6.04 12.09 -2.47
C ASN A 169 6.07 13.45 -3.20
N ALA A 170 5.50 14.51 -2.61
CA ALA A 170 5.60 15.87 -3.16
C ALA A 170 7.05 16.35 -3.21
N LEU A 171 7.85 16.10 -2.15
CA LEU A 171 9.26 16.44 -2.13
C LEU A 171 10.11 15.59 -3.08
N LEU A 172 9.78 14.29 -3.22
CA LEU A 172 10.42 13.42 -4.22
C LEU A 172 10.19 13.91 -5.66
N ALA A 173 9.01 14.47 -5.94
CA ALA A 173 8.75 15.10 -7.24
C ALA A 173 9.66 16.31 -7.49
N GLU A 174 9.93 17.13 -6.47
CA GLU A 174 10.89 18.24 -6.56
C GLU A 174 12.33 17.74 -6.76
N ILE A 175 12.71 16.64 -6.07
CA ILE A 175 14.04 16.01 -6.26
C ILE A 175 14.16 15.47 -7.70
N ALA A 176 13.12 14.86 -8.25
CA ALA A 176 13.15 14.35 -9.62
C ALA A 176 13.49 15.44 -10.66
N ALA A 177 13.14 16.70 -10.39
CA ALA A 177 13.45 17.84 -11.26
C ALA A 177 14.92 18.30 -11.17
N THR A 178 15.69 17.88 -10.15
CA THR A 178 17.11 18.25 -10.00
C THR A 178 18.06 17.44 -10.88
N GLY A 179 17.62 16.24 -11.33
CA GLY A 179 18.47 15.29 -12.06
C GLY A 179 19.41 14.50 -11.15
N ASP A 180 19.26 14.58 -9.85
CA ASP A 180 20.06 13.81 -8.89
C ASP A 180 19.68 12.33 -8.92
N ARG A 181 20.65 11.46 -8.58
CA ARG A 181 20.39 10.05 -8.29
C ARG A 181 19.69 9.90 -6.95
N VAL A 182 18.59 9.15 -6.92
CA VAL A 182 17.78 8.94 -5.72
C VAL A 182 17.83 7.47 -5.28
N LEU A 183 18.16 7.25 -4.01
CA LEU A 183 18.02 5.95 -3.37
C LEU A 183 16.78 5.99 -2.46
N VAL A 184 15.81 5.12 -2.74
CA VAL A 184 14.58 5.02 -1.96
C VAL A 184 14.66 3.75 -1.12
N LEU A 185 14.68 3.90 0.21
CA LEU A 185 14.75 2.80 1.16
C LEU A 185 13.42 2.70 1.90
N GLU A 186 12.73 1.56 1.77
CA GLU A 186 11.40 1.34 2.34
C GLU A 186 11.27 -0.06 2.93
N ASP A 187 10.42 -0.20 3.94
CA ASP A 187 9.90 -1.49 4.39
C ASP A 187 8.63 -1.89 3.61
N THR A 188 7.80 -0.93 3.29
CA THR A 188 6.61 -1.06 2.45
C THR A 188 6.67 -0.03 1.33
N VAL A 189 6.37 -0.44 0.10
CA VAL A 189 6.44 0.43 -1.08
C VAL A 189 5.28 1.43 -1.06
N GLU A 190 5.57 2.66 -0.64
CA GLU A 190 4.61 3.77 -0.58
C GLU A 190 5.11 5.01 -1.36
N LEU A 191 6.42 5.13 -1.54
CA LEU A 191 7.02 6.30 -2.18
C LEU A 191 6.97 6.19 -3.71
N GLN A 192 6.68 7.31 -4.34
CA GLN A 192 6.56 7.44 -5.79
C GLN A 192 7.68 8.34 -6.30
N CYS A 193 8.80 7.74 -6.67
CA CYS A 193 9.95 8.46 -7.19
C CYS A 193 9.91 8.52 -8.72
N ALA A 194 9.75 9.73 -9.27
CA ALA A 194 9.77 9.99 -10.70
C ALA A 194 11.18 10.34 -11.24
N ALA A 195 12.22 10.31 -10.40
CA ALA A 195 13.59 10.56 -10.84
C ALA A 195 14.02 9.50 -11.86
N ARG A 196 14.66 9.94 -12.95
CA ARG A 196 15.13 9.04 -14.02
C ARG A 196 16.19 8.06 -13.53
N ASP A 197 17.09 8.53 -12.66
CA ASP A 197 18.12 7.71 -12.01
C ASP A 197 17.71 7.49 -10.55
N HIS A 198 16.97 6.39 -10.29
CA HIS A 198 16.61 6.00 -8.94
C HIS A 198 16.77 4.50 -8.72
N VAL A 199 17.05 4.13 -7.47
CA VAL A 199 17.16 2.75 -7.05
C VAL A 199 16.18 2.51 -5.90
N PRO A 200 15.10 1.75 -6.12
CA PRO A 200 14.22 1.32 -5.04
C PRO A 200 14.86 0.15 -4.28
N LEU A 201 15.04 0.32 -2.99
CA LEU A 201 15.57 -0.68 -2.07
C LEU A 201 14.50 -1.00 -1.04
N ARG A 202 14.28 -2.27 -0.78
CA ARG A 202 13.23 -2.72 0.14
C ARG A 202 13.79 -3.71 1.16
N THR A 203 13.38 -3.56 2.40
CA THR A 203 13.64 -4.58 3.42
C THR A 203 12.86 -5.86 3.13
N ARG A 204 13.39 -6.98 3.56
CA ARG A 204 12.72 -8.28 3.49
C ARG A 204 12.99 -9.05 4.76
N ALA A 205 11.94 -9.38 5.49
CA ALA A 205 12.03 -10.09 6.76
C ALA A 205 12.88 -11.37 6.63
N GLY A 206 13.88 -11.51 7.50
CA GLY A 206 14.81 -12.64 7.49
C GLY A 206 15.85 -12.66 6.35
N VAL A 207 15.87 -11.64 5.48
CA VAL A 207 16.79 -11.54 4.33
C VAL A 207 17.63 -10.27 4.38
N VAL A 208 17.01 -9.11 4.48
CA VAL A 208 17.68 -7.80 4.52
C VAL A 208 16.90 -6.82 5.38
N SER A 209 17.57 -6.21 6.33
CA SER A 209 17.05 -5.19 7.23
C SER A 209 17.31 -3.78 6.70
N MET A 210 16.61 -2.78 7.27
CA MET A 210 16.85 -1.38 6.94
C MET A 210 18.31 -0.95 7.23
N THR A 211 18.89 -1.45 8.32
CA THR A 211 20.29 -1.14 8.69
C THR A 211 21.30 -1.68 7.69
N GLU A 212 20.99 -2.77 6.99
CA GLU A 212 21.87 -3.33 5.95
C GLU A 212 21.74 -2.61 4.61
N LEU A 213 20.66 -1.84 4.42
CA LEU A 213 20.45 -1.03 3.21
C LEU A 213 21.10 0.36 3.28
N VAL A 214 21.45 0.85 4.47
CA VAL A 214 22.10 2.14 4.73
C VAL A 214 23.60 1.96 4.81
#